data_d78ba3a29dc6d15cddff04a3aaeb3087
#
_entry.id   d78ba3a29dc6d15cddff04a3aaeb3087
#
_cell.length_a   1.000
_cell.length_b   1.000
_cell.length_c   1.000
_cell.angle_alpha   90.00
_cell.angle_beta   90.00
_cell.angle_gamma   90.00
#
_symmetry.space_group_name_H-M   'P 1'
#
loop_
_entity.id
_entity.type
_entity.pdbx_description
1 polymer ?
#
loop_
_entity_poly.entity_id
_entity_poly.type
_entity_poly.pdbx_seq_one_letter_code
_entity_poly.pdbx_strand_id
1 'polypeptide(L)'
;MYCLYEDFARMLTILFSLSSTADAACLPDGPHFDYTYYITITGVVGSVVNFFGVILYQYFLSGWRFRSALIFTIVIGALAPMIDLIIVMRWNVKIGIPDKVFFLLGNAIFENLVGILQSIPFSSIFAKIAPPGMESAVFAYTVGIANFCGMVSNLLGSGVIKWSGMTTVGDDCNFDALPNLIVVFSILIPTLVGIPATFLIPNVLQTENMIDWEKEQWYVSQRDGEEPLSEEDVENNNADDDRDGGDSRIESHLL
;
A
#
# COMPACT_ATOMS: atom_id res chain seq x y z
N MET A 1 -5.40 -9.69 6.66
CA MET A 1 -5.40 -10.43 5.38
C MET A 1 -4.87 -9.59 4.22
N TYR A 2 -5.33 -8.35 4.00
CA TYR A 2 -4.81 -7.42 2.99
C TYR A 2 -3.31 -7.10 3.21
N CYS A 3 -2.92 -6.87 4.44
CA CYS A 3 -1.56 -6.61 4.87
C CYS A 3 -0.57 -7.74 4.49
N LEU A 4 -0.92 -8.98 4.79
CA LEU A 4 -0.10 -10.15 4.42
C LEU A 4 0.06 -10.29 2.90
N TYR A 5 -0.95 -9.86 2.16
CA TYR A 5 -0.93 -9.88 0.70
C TYR A 5 0.05 -8.87 0.10
N GLU A 6 -0.04 -7.59 0.49
CA GLU A 6 0.86 -6.56 -0.05
C GLU A 6 2.33 -6.88 0.23
N ASP A 7 2.60 -7.36 1.44
CA ASP A 7 3.97 -7.68 1.83
C ASP A 7 4.50 -8.94 1.13
N PHE A 8 3.61 -9.91 0.83
CA PHE A 8 4.02 -11.08 0.05
C PHE A 8 4.30 -10.71 -1.42
N ALA A 9 3.50 -9.82 -2.01
CA ALA A 9 3.75 -9.27 -3.33
C ALA A 9 5.09 -8.50 -3.38
N ARG A 10 5.39 -7.69 -2.35
CA ARG A 10 6.69 -7.01 -2.22
C ARG A 10 7.87 -7.97 -2.20
N MET A 11 7.72 -9.10 -1.52
CA MET A 11 8.78 -10.10 -1.49
C MET A 11 9.05 -10.69 -2.88
N LEU A 12 8.01 -10.94 -3.68
CA LEU A 12 8.16 -11.36 -5.06
C LEU A 12 8.78 -10.28 -5.94
N THR A 13 8.50 -9.01 -5.68
CA THR A 13 9.19 -7.87 -6.30
C THR A 13 10.68 -7.87 -5.96
N ILE A 14 11.07 -8.24 -4.74
CA ILE A 14 12.48 -8.41 -4.36
C ILE A 14 13.13 -9.54 -5.15
N LEU A 15 12.46 -10.68 -5.31
CA LEU A 15 12.97 -11.78 -6.14
C LEU A 15 13.10 -11.41 -7.61
N PHE A 16 12.13 -10.68 -8.13
CA PHE A 16 12.20 -10.10 -9.46
C PHE A 16 13.38 -9.13 -9.60
N SER A 17 13.60 -8.29 -8.59
CA SER A 17 14.78 -7.42 -8.49
C SER A 17 16.08 -8.20 -8.56
N LEU A 18 16.21 -9.25 -7.75
CA LEU A 18 17.38 -10.12 -7.74
C LEU A 18 17.62 -10.80 -9.08
N SER A 19 16.58 -11.30 -9.75
CA SER A 19 16.70 -11.90 -11.08
C SER A 19 17.07 -10.88 -12.15
N SER A 20 16.60 -9.65 -12.03
CA SER A 20 16.83 -8.57 -13.01
C SER A 20 18.21 -7.94 -12.88
N THR A 21 18.83 -7.99 -11.71
CA THR A 21 20.18 -7.46 -11.41
C THR A 21 21.23 -8.55 -11.29
N ALA A 22 20.85 -9.82 -11.49
CA ALA A 22 21.77 -10.96 -11.42
C ALA A 22 22.90 -10.84 -12.44
N ASP A 23 24.09 -11.29 -12.07
CA ASP A 23 25.24 -11.34 -12.97
C ASP A 23 25.02 -12.30 -14.14
N ALA A 24 25.68 -12.04 -15.26
CA ALA A 24 25.64 -12.89 -16.46
C ALA A 24 26.11 -14.34 -16.20
N ALA A 25 26.93 -14.55 -15.16
CA ALA A 25 27.33 -15.88 -14.73
C ALA A 25 26.18 -16.66 -14.07
N CYS A 26 25.27 -15.95 -13.38
CA CYS A 26 24.13 -16.51 -12.69
C CYS A 26 22.93 -16.70 -13.64
N LEU A 27 22.63 -15.70 -14.48
CA LEU A 27 21.51 -15.73 -15.42
C LEU A 27 21.92 -15.15 -16.77
N PRO A 28 22.55 -15.96 -17.67
CA PRO A 28 23.14 -15.47 -18.91
C PRO A 28 22.15 -14.77 -19.84
N ASP A 29 20.89 -15.17 -19.80
CA ASP A 29 19.81 -14.56 -20.61
C ASP A 29 19.04 -13.46 -19.87
N GLY A 30 19.49 -13.04 -18.69
CA GLY A 30 18.82 -12.03 -17.86
C GLY A 30 18.94 -10.60 -18.40
N PRO A 31 18.15 -9.65 -17.88
CA PRO A 31 18.19 -8.24 -18.30
C PRO A 31 19.43 -7.46 -17.82
N HIS A 32 20.17 -7.96 -16.81
CA HIS A 32 21.43 -7.41 -16.26
C HIS A 32 21.38 -5.89 -16.04
N PHE A 33 20.41 -5.40 -15.27
CA PHE A 33 20.29 -3.99 -14.98
C PHE A 33 21.42 -3.52 -14.07
N ASP A 34 22.01 -2.36 -14.41
CA ASP A 34 22.89 -1.67 -13.48
C ASP A 34 22.12 -1.23 -12.24
N TYR A 35 22.72 -1.43 -11.07
CA TYR A 35 22.09 -1.12 -9.78
C TYR A 35 21.67 0.35 -9.65
N THR A 36 22.49 1.26 -10.22
CA THR A 36 22.17 2.68 -10.28
C THR A 36 20.90 2.95 -11.09
N TYR A 37 20.77 2.29 -12.25
CA TYR A 37 19.57 2.39 -13.07
C TYR A 37 18.36 1.85 -12.33
N TYR A 38 18.49 0.66 -11.75
CA TYR A 38 17.39 -0.03 -11.07
C TYR A 38 16.85 0.76 -9.89
N ILE A 39 17.70 1.32 -9.02
CA ILE A 39 17.25 2.00 -7.80
C ILE A 39 17.05 3.50 -8.04
N THR A 40 18.02 4.19 -8.61
CA THR A 40 18.01 5.65 -8.65
C THR A 40 17.05 6.18 -9.71
N ILE A 41 17.16 5.71 -10.95
CA ILE A 41 16.33 6.24 -12.05
C ILE A 41 14.88 5.84 -11.86
N THR A 42 14.62 4.58 -11.54
CA THR A 42 13.25 4.12 -11.30
C THR A 42 12.63 4.75 -10.07
N GLY A 43 13.40 4.98 -9.01
CA GLY A 43 12.94 5.66 -7.80
C GLY A 43 12.55 7.12 -8.04
N VAL A 44 13.35 7.86 -8.81
CA VAL A 44 13.02 9.25 -9.18
C VAL A 44 11.77 9.30 -10.06
N VAL A 45 11.70 8.46 -11.09
CA VAL A 45 10.52 8.37 -11.96
C VAL A 45 9.29 7.94 -11.18
N GLY A 46 9.41 6.93 -10.32
CA GLY A 46 8.34 6.48 -9.46
C GLY A 46 7.80 7.57 -8.52
N SER A 47 8.69 8.39 -7.94
CA SER A 47 8.28 9.52 -7.08
C SER A 47 7.46 10.57 -7.85
N VAL A 48 7.87 10.88 -9.07
CA VAL A 48 7.12 11.80 -9.95
C VAL A 48 5.76 11.20 -10.32
N VAL A 49 5.73 9.92 -10.65
CA VAL A 49 4.48 9.21 -10.97
C VAL A 49 3.54 9.16 -9.77
N ASN A 50 4.05 8.92 -8.57
CA ASN A 50 3.25 8.96 -7.35
C ASN A 50 2.59 10.33 -7.14
N PHE A 51 3.32 11.42 -7.38
CA PHE A 51 2.75 12.77 -7.28
C PHE A 51 1.58 12.97 -8.27
N PHE A 52 1.77 12.59 -9.54
CA PHE A 52 0.67 12.64 -10.52
C PHE A 52 -0.45 11.64 -10.22
N GLY A 53 -0.13 10.49 -9.64
CA GLY A 53 -1.09 9.48 -9.22
C GLY A 53 -2.07 9.99 -8.16
N VAL A 54 -1.62 10.81 -7.20
CA VAL A 54 -2.50 11.47 -6.21
C VAL A 54 -3.48 12.40 -6.91
N ILE A 55 -3.02 13.21 -7.87
CA ILE A 55 -3.87 14.11 -8.64
C ILE A 55 -4.89 13.31 -9.45
N LEU A 56 -4.44 12.24 -10.11
CA LEU A 56 -5.30 11.36 -10.89
C LEU A 56 -6.39 10.72 -10.01
N TYR A 57 -6.01 10.24 -8.82
CA TYR A 57 -6.95 9.70 -7.86
C TYR A 57 -8.03 10.72 -7.49
N GLN A 58 -7.61 11.93 -7.11
CA GLN A 58 -8.52 13.01 -6.72
C GLN A 58 -9.54 13.33 -7.84
N TYR A 59 -9.11 13.28 -9.09
CA TYR A 59 -9.96 13.63 -10.22
C TYR A 59 -10.91 12.50 -10.64
N PHE A 60 -10.47 11.24 -10.61
CA PHE A 60 -11.24 10.11 -11.13
C PHE A 60 -11.92 9.27 -10.05
N LEU A 61 -11.26 8.99 -8.93
CA LEU A 61 -11.72 8.00 -7.97
C LEU A 61 -12.35 8.59 -6.70
N SER A 62 -12.09 9.85 -6.37
CA SER A 62 -12.56 10.46 -5.11
C SER A 62 -14.08 10.50 -4.97
N GLY A 63 -14.81 10.58 -6.09
CA GLY A 63 -16.27 10.55 -6.12
C GLY A 63 -16.89 9.15 -6.12
N TRP A 64 -16.07 8.09 -6.14
CA TRP A 64 -16.57 6.73 -6.20
C TRP A 64 -16.92 6.20 -4.81
N ARG A 65 -17.73 5.15 -4.78
CA ARG A 65 -17.95 4.39 -3.54
C ARG A 65 -16.71 3.58 -3.18
N PHE A 66 -16.40 3.46 -1.90
CA PHE A 66 -15.23 2.71 -1.42
C PHE A 66 -15.10 1.33 -2.03
N ARG A 67 -16.19 0.57 -2.07
CA ARG A 67 -16.20 -0.78 -2.63
C ARG A 67 -15.82 -0.80 -4.11
N SER A 68 -16.38 0.11 -4.90
CA SER A 68 -16.09 0.19 -6.35
C SER A 68 -14.65 0.63 -6.62
N ALA A 69 -14.14 1.61 -5.87
CA ALA A 69 -12.76 2.07 -5.99
C ALA A 69 -11.77 0.95 -5.64
N LEU A 70 -12.02 0.18 -4.56
CA LEU A 70 -11.15 -0.93 -4.17
C LEU A 70 -11.18 -2.08 -5.17
N ILE A 71 -12.34 -2.48 -5.68
CA ILE A 71 -12.42 -3.51 -6.71
C ILE A 71 -11.66 -3.08 -7.97
N PHE A 72 -11.85 -1.85 -8.41
CA PHE A 72 -11.15 -1.30 -9.57
C PHE A 72 -9.64 -1.31 -9.38
N THR A 73 -9.15 -0.86 -8.23
CA THR A 73 -7.70 -0.83 -7.94
C THR A 73 -7.11 -2.23 -7.78
N ILE A 74 -7.84 -3.21 -7.23
CA ILE A 74 -7.40 -4.61 -7.16
C ILE A 74 -7.28 -5.20 -8.58
N VAL A 75 -8.26 -4.95 -9.44
CA VAL A 75 -8.24 -5.47 -10.82
C VAL A 75 -7.08 -4.86 -11.62
N ILE A 76 -6.88 -3.55 -11.53
CA ILE A 76 -5.73 -2.89 -12.18
C ILE A 76 -4.42 -3.36 -11.53
N GLY A 77 -4.41 -3.55 -10.21
CA GLY A 77 -3.27 -4.07 -9.46
C GLY A 77 -2.78 -5.43 -9.94
N ALA A 78 -3.70 -6.29 -10.37
CA ALA A 78 -3.36 -7.58 -10.94
C ALA A 78 -2.63 -7.48 -12.30
N LEU A 79 -2.69 -6.35 -12.99
CA LEU A 79 -1.98 -6.12 -14.26
C LEU A 79 -0.49 -5.81 -14.04
N ALA A 80 -0.12 -5.20 -12.90
CA ALA A 80 1.29 -4.85 -12.62
C ALA A 80 2.19 -6.10 -12.61
N PRO A 81 1.93 -7.16 -11.84
CA PRO A 81 2.75 -8.36 -11.88
C PRO A 81 2.68 -9.13 -13.20
N MET A 82 1.67 -8.91 -14.05
CA MET A 82 1.68 -9.44 -15.42
C MET A 82 2.78 -8.81 -16.27
N ILE A 83 3.09 -7.53 -16.06
CA ILE A 83 4.18 -6.85 -16.75
C ILE A 83 5.53 -7.45 -16.31
N ASP A 84 5.70 -7.69 -15.02
CA ASP A 84 6.90 -8.35 -14.48
C ASP A 84 7.07 -9.76 -15.05
N LEU A 85 5.97 -10.50 -15.16
CA LEU A 85 5.97 -11.84 -15.78
C LEU A 85 6.44 -11.80 -17.24
N ILE A 86 6.04 -10.79 -18.01
CA ILE A 86 6.48 -10.60 -19.40
C ILE A 86 8.00 -10.41 -19.47
N ILE A 87 8.59 -9.66 -18.55
CA ILE A 87 10.05 -9.46 -18.46
C ILE A 87 10.74 -10.78 -18.09
N VAL A 88 10.26 -11.46 -17.06
CA VAL A 88 10.86 -12.75 -16.61
C VAL A 88 10.82 -13.79 -17.70
N MET A 89 9.74 -13.86 -18.48
CA MET A 89 9.61 -14.78 -19.61
C MET A 89 10.28 -14.30 -20.91
N ARG A 90 10.91 -13.11 -20.87
CA ARG A 90 11.63 -12.52 -22.02
C ARG A 90 10.76 -12.28 -23.26
N TRP A 91 9.45 -12.11 -23.06
CA TRP A 91 8.53 -11.84 -24.16
C TRP A 91 8.70 -10.44 -24.75
N ASN A 92 9.11 -9.46 -23.93
CA ASN A 92 9.44 -8.11 -24.36
C ASN A 92 10.52 -8.09 -25.47
N VAL A 93 11.56 -8.92 -25.32
CA VAL A 93 12.65 -9.05 -26.33
C VAL A 93 12.14 -9.64 -27.64
N LYS A 94 11.23 -10.62 -27.57
CA LYS A 94 10.59 -11.20 -28.76
C LYS A 94 9.75 -10.19 -29.54
N ILE A 95 9.19 -9.17 -28.84
CA ILE A 95 8.42 -8.07 -29.47
C ILE A 95 9.34 -6.96 -29.95
N GLY A 96 10.64 -7.00 -29.61
CA GLY A 96 11.64 -6.01 -30.00
C GLY A 96 11.73 -4.79 -29.09
N ILE A 97 11.17 -4.86 -27.87
CA ILE A 97 11.25 -3.77 -26.89
C ILE A 97 12.45 -4.01 -25.96
N PRO A 98 13.38 -3.06 -25.82
CA PRO A 98 14.52 -3.18 -24.92
C PRO A 98 14.07 -3.35 -23.46
N ASP A 99 14.75 -4.21 -22.70
CA ASP A 99 14.44 -4.48 -21.30
C ASP A 99 14.34 -3.23 -20.43
N LYS A 100 15.28 -2.28 -20.60
CA LYS A 100 15.33 -1.03 -19.84
C LYS A 100 14.06 -0.19 -20.02
N VAL A 101 13.59 -0.07 -21.25
CA VAL A 101 12.39 0.72 -21.55
C VAL A 101 11.15 0.04 -21.02
N PHE A 102 11.03 -1.28 -21.22
CA PHE A 102 9.88 -2.05 -20.76
C PHE A 102 9.80 -2.07 -19.23
N PHE A 103 10.93 -2.22 -18.54
CA PHE A 103 11.04 -2.16 -17.10
C PHE A 103 10.66 -0.78 -16.54
N LEU A 104 11.12 0.29 -17.17
CA LEU A 104 10.77 1.65 -16.75
C LEU A 104 9.27 1.92 -16.86
N LEU A 105 8.65 1.50 -17.97
CA LEU A 105 7.21 1.66 -18.19
C LEU A 105 6.37 0.79 -17.23
N GLY A 106 6.78 -0.45 -17.01
CA GLY A 106 6.08 -1.40 -16.16
C GLY A 106 6.28 -1.08 -14.68
N ASN A 107 7.50 -1.24 -14.21
CA ASN A 107 7.81 -1.14 -12.79
C ASN A 107 7.80 0.32 -12.28
N ALA A 108 8.57 1.22 -12.90
CA ALA A 108 8.68 2.58 -12.39
C ALA A 108 7.42 3.43 -12.60
N ILE A 109 6.68 3.23 -13.68
CA ILE A 109 5.49 4.03 -13.97
C ILE A 109 4.23 3.30 -13.53
N PHE A 110 3.95 2.13 -14.09
CA PHE A 110 2.67 1.46 -13.89
C PHE A 110 2.50 0.93 -12.47
N GLU A 111 3.49 0.26 -11.91
CA GLU A 111 3.42 -0.30 -10.55
C GLU A 111 3.29 0.81 -9.50
N ASN A 112 4.07 1.90 -9.60
CA ASN A 112 3.95 3.04 -8.70
C ASN A 112 2.59 3.74 -8.81
N LEU A 113 2.07 3.91 -10.04
CA LEU A 113 0.76 4.50 -10.24
C LEU A 113 -0.34 3.65 -9.59
N VAL A 114 -0.32 2.35 -9.81
CA VAL A 114 -1.29 1.42 -9.21
C VAL A 114 -1.15 1.40 -7.69
N GLY A 115 0.07 1.37 -7.17
CA GLY A 115 0.34 1.39 -5.74
C GLY A 115 -0.27 2.60 -5.04
N ILE A 116 -0.11 3.81 -5.60
CA ILE A 116 -0.72 5.02 -5.01
C ILE A 116 -2.24 5.01 -5.10
N LEU A 117 -2.80 4.53 -6.23
CA LEU A 117 -4.24 4.40 -6.41
C LEU A 117 -4.89 3.41 -5.43
N GLN A 118 -4.15 2.39 -4.97
CA GLN A 118 -4.59 1.43 -3.96
C GLN A 118 -4.44 1.99 -2.53
N SER A 119 -3.35 2.67 -2.24
CA SER A 119 -3.04 3.13 -0.89
C SER A 119 -3.97 4.23 -0.38
N ILE A 120 -4.44 5.14 -1.27
CA ILE A 120 -5.28 6.26 -0.87
C ILE A 120 -6.65 5.81 -0.33
N PRO A 121 -7.46 5.00 -1.05
CA PRO A 121 -8.76 4.59 -0.52
C PRO A 121 -8.62 3.76 0.75
N PHE A 122 -7.57 2.95 0.86
CA PHE A 122 -7.29 2.18 2.05
C PHE A 122 -6.99 3.07 3.27
N SER A 123 -6.10 4.06 3.11
CA SER A 123 -5.81 5.04 4.16
C SER A 123 -7.02 5.88 4.55
N SER A 124 -7.86 6.24 3.58
CA SER A 124 -9.09 7.00 3.81
C SER A 124 -10.10 6.25 4.67
N ILE A 125 -10.19 4.93 4.54
CA ILE A 125 -11.06 4.10 5.39
C ILE A 125 -10.64 4.22 6.85
N PHE A 126 -9.35 4.12 7.16
CA PHE A 126 -8.87 4.24 8.53
C PHE A 126 -9.11 5.62 9.12
N ALA A 127 -8.88 6.67 8.32
CA ALA A 127 -9.18 8.04 8.75
C ALA A 127 -10.65 8.26 9.11
N LYS A 128 -11.57 7.58 8.40
CA LYS A 128 -13.01 7.72 8.62
C LYS A 128 -13.58 6.82 9.72
N ILE A 129 -12.86 5.79 10.11
CA ILE A 129 -13.24 4.89 11.22
C ILE A 129 -12.67 5.40 12.55
N ALA A 130 -11.63 6.24 12.51
CA ALA A 130 -11.00 6.75 13.72
C ALA A 130 -11.96 7.63 14.52
N PRO A 131 -12.14 7.37 15.84
CA PRO A 131 -12.91 8.25 16.72
C PRO A 131 -12.27 9.62 16.81
N PRO A 132 -13.07 10.70 16.98
CA PRO A 132 -12.54 12.04 17.20
C PRO A 132 -11.58 12.09 18.40
N GLY A 133 -10.41 12.70 18.22
CA GLY A 133 -9.35 12.79 19.24
C GLY A 133 -8.45 11.57 19.38
N MET A 134 -8.73 10.46 18.68
CA MET A 134 -7.90 9.25 18.69
C MET A 134 -7.29 8.90 17.32
N GLU A 135 -7.34 9.82 16.36
CA GLU A 135 -6.91 9.57 14.97
C GLU A 135 -5.45 9.14 14.90
N SER A 136 -4.58 9.80 15.67
CA SER A 136 -3.15 9.48 15.72
C SER A 136 -2.88 8.08 16.27
N ALA A 137 -3.64 7.66 17.30
CA ALA A 137 -3.51 6.33 17.89
C ALA A 137 -3.96 5.23 16.91
N VAL A 138 -5.07 5.45 16.18
CA VAL A 138 -5.56 4.51 15.16
C VAL A 138 -4.57 4.38 14.01
N PHE A 139 -3.99 5.50 13.53
CA PHE A 139 -2.94 5.46 12.52
C PHE A 139 -1.68 4.74 13.01
N ALA A 140 -1.21 5.02 14.21
CA ALA A 140 -0.04 4.35 14.78
C ALA A 140 -0.25 2.85 14.90
N TYR A 141 -1.43 2.43 15.38
CA TYR A 141 -1.80 1.02 15.48
C TYR A 141 -1.87 0.35 14.11
N THR A 142 -2.46 1.01 13.12
CA THR A 142 -2.55 0.50 11.75
C THR A 142 -1.17 0.30 11.11
N VAL A 143 -0.27 1.29 11.26
CA VAL A 143 1.11 1.20 10.79
C VAL A 143 1.87 0.10 11.52
N GLY A 144 1.66 -0.05 12.83
CA GLY A 144 2.25 -1.13 13.62
C GLY A 144 1.85 -2.52 13.13
N ILE A 145 0.55 -2.72 12.87
CA ILE A 145 0.03 -3.97 12.28
C ILE A 145 0.62 -4.19 10.88
N ALA A 146 0.67 -3.17 10.04
CA ALA A 146 1.24 -3.28 8.70
C ALA A 146 2.71 -3.74 8.76
N ASN A 147 3.53 -3.13 9.59
CA ASN A 147 4.93 -3.54 9.76
C ASN A 147 5.06 -4.98 10.29
N PHE A 148 4.22 -5.36 11.25
CA PHE A 148 4.21 -6.74 11.76
C PHE A 148 3.84 -7.75 10.66
N CYS A 149 2.82 -7.45 9.85
CA CYS A 149 2.46 -8.28 8.70
C CYS A 149 3.62 -8.39 7.70
N GLY A 150 4.36 -7.30 7.45
CA GLY A 150 5.53 -7.31 6.59
C GLY A 150 6.62 -8.26 7.09
N MET A 151 6.89 -8.26 8.39
CA MET A 151 7.84 -9.22 8.99
C MET A 151 7.38 -10.67 8.79
N VAL A 152 6.11 -10.96 9.05
CA VAL A 152 5.54 -12.31 8.88
C VAL A 152 5.57 -12.74 7.41
N SER A 153 5.21 -11.84 6.49
CA SER A 153 5.23 -12.10 5.05
C SER A 153 6.64 -12.41 4.54
N ASN A 154 7.64 -11.65 4.98
CA ASN A 154 9.04 -11.90 4.63
C ASN A 154 9.51 -13.29 5.12
N LEU A 155 9.10 -13.68 6.33
CA LEU A 155 9.43 -14.98 6.87
C LEU A 155 8.77 -16.12 6.08
N LEU A 156 7.46 -16.02 5.83
CA LEU A 156 6.71 -17.00 5.04
C LEU A 156 7.24 -17.10 3.61
N GLY A 157 7.51 -15.97 3.01
CA GLY A 157 8.01 -15.89 1.65
C GLY A 157 9.40 -16.51 1.51
N SER A 158 10.33 -16.28 2.45
CA SER A 158 11.62 -16.95 2.43
C SER A 158 11.47 -18.48 2.55
N GLY A 159 10.48 -18.95 3.31
CA GLY A 159 10.10 -20.35 3.37
C GLY A 159 9.62 -20.92 2.03
N VAL A 160 8.77 -20.17 1.32
CA VAL A 160 8.25 -20.56 0.00
C VAL A 160 9.36 -20.62 -1.04
N ILE A 161 10.30 -19.66 -1.03
CA ILE A 161 11.48 -19.66 -1.92
C ILE A 161 12.31 -20.94 -1.69
N LYS A 162 12.63 -21.19 -0.42
CA LYS A 162 13.40 -22.39 -0.05
C LYS A 162 12.68 -23.67 -0.46
N TRP A 163 11.36 -23.72 -0.28
CA TRP A 163 10.56 -24.88 -0.66
C TRP A 163 10.46 -25.06 -2.19
N SER A 164 10.43 -23.97 -2.97
CA SER A 164 10.42 -24.01 -4.43
C SER A 164 11.76 -24.42 -5.06
N GLY A 165 12.82 -24.58 -4.25
CA GLY A 165 14.15 -24.95 -4.72
C GLY A 165 14.89 -23.85 -5.49
N MET A 166 14.44 -22.59 -5.35
CA MET A 166 15.11 -21.44 -5.96
C MET A 166 16.44 -21.14 -5.23
N THR A 167 17.49 -20.92 -6.00
CA THR A 167 18.80 -20.49 -5.51
C THR A 167 19.16 -19.16 -6.14
N THR A 168 19.46 -18.17 -5.31
CA THR A 168 19.75 -16.78 -5.73
C THR A 168 21.23 -16.42 -5.58
N VAL A 169 22.05 -17.33 -5.07
CA VAL A 169 23.47 -17.11 -4.74
C VAL A 169 24.28 -18.33 -5.16
N GLY A 170 25.42 -18.10 -5.80
CA GLY A 170 26.34 -19.15 -6.26
C GLY A 170 26.39 -19.24 -7.79
N ASP A 171 27.17 -20.21 -8.28
CA ASP A 171 27.35 -20.44 -9.73
C ASP A 171 26.14 -21.13 -10.38
N ASP A 172 25.24 -21.74 -9.59
CA ASP A 172 24.05 -22.45 -10.03
C ASP A 172 22.77 -21.71 -9.57
N CYS A 173 22.53 -20.52 -10.13
CA CYS A 173 21.28 -19.80 -9.86
C CYS A 173 20.10 -20.48 -10.58
N ASN A 174 19.02 -20.68 -9.83
CA ASN A 174 17.78 -21.26 -10.39
C ASN A 174 16.59 -20.35 -10.10
N PHE A 175 16.01 -19.76 -11.16
CA PHE A 175 14.83 -18.92 -11.12
C PHE A 175 13.62 -19.57 -11.83
N ASP A 176 13.67 -20.87 -12.17
CA ASP A 176 12.64 -21.54 -12.95
C ASP A 176 11.25 -21.50 -12.31
N ALA A 177 11.19 -21.46 -10.97
CA ALA A 177 9.93 -21.37 -10.25
C ALA A 177 9.35 -19.95 -10.17
N LEU A 178 10.15 -18.90 -10.48
CA LEU A 178 9.75 -17.51 -10.33
C LEU A 178 8.48 -17.13 -11.09
N PRO A 179 8.29 -17.50 -12.38
CA PRO A 179 7.06 -17.19 -13.11
C PRO A 179 5.81 -17.78 -12.44
N ASN A 180 5.89 -19.02 -11.97
CA ASN A 180 4.77 -19.68 -11.30
C ASN A 180 4.43 -19.02 -9.95
N LEU A 181 5.44 -18.60 -9.22
CA LEU A 181 5.24 -17.90 -7.95
C LEU A 181 4.59 -16.53 -8.17
N ILE A 182 5.02 -15.77 -9.20
CA ILE A 182 4.38 -14.50 -9.56
C ILE A 182 2.91 -14.71 -9.89
N VAL A 183 2.57 -15.70 -10.72
CA VAL A 183 1.17 -15.97 -11.09
C VAL A 183 0.33 -16.33 -9.87
N VAL A 184 0.81 -17.23 -9.02
CA VAL A 184 0.02 -17.71 -7.87
C VAL A 184 -0.11 -16.63 -6.80
N PHE A 185 0.98 -16.03 -6.39
CA PHE A 185 1.03 -15.16 -5.22
C PHE A 185 0.79 -13.68 -5.52
N SER A 186 1.13 -13.19 -6.71
CA SER A 186 0.90 -11.78 -7.08
C SER A 186 -0.37 -11.55 -7.89
N ILE A 187 -0.91 -12.59 -8.57
CA ILE A 187 -2.11 -12.44 -9.39
C ILE A 187 -3.30 -13.20 -8.79
N LEU A 188 -3.18 -14.52 -8.58
CA LEU A 188 -4.31 -15.36 -8.19
C LEU A 188 -4.77 -15.10 -6.75
N ILE A 189 -3.88 -15.21 -5.78
CA ILE A 189 -4.24 -15.06 -4.36
C ILE A 189 -4.81 -13.67 -4.07
N PRO A 190 -4.20 -12.56 -4.52
CA PRO A 190 -4.74 -11.22 -4.31
C PRO A 190 -6.12 -10.99 -4.89
N THR A 191 -6.31 -11.46 -6.10
CA THR A 191 -7.59 -11.30 -6.79
C THR A 191 -8.69 -12.13 -6.14
N LEU A 192 -8.38 -13.39 -5.82
CA LEU A 192 -9.35 -14.32 -5.20
C LEU A 192 -9.70 -13.94 -3.76
N VAL A 193 -8.77 -13.36 -3.01
CA VAL A 193 -8.99 -12.96 -1.62
C VAL A 193 -9.42 -11.50 -1.52
N GLY A 194 -8.82 -10.63 -2.33
CA GLY A 194 -9.05 -9.18 -2.30
C GLY A 194 -10.47 -8.81 -2.70
N ILE A 195 -10.98 -9.36 -3.81
CA ILE A 195 -12.33 -9.05 -4.28
C ILE A 195 -13.40 -9.43 -3.25
N PRO A 196 -13.46 -10.67 -2.70
CA PRO A 196 -14.41 -10.98 -1.65
C PRO A 196 -14.25 -10.13 -0.38
N ALA A 197 -13.01 -9.79 -0.01
CA ALA A 197 -12.76 -8.93 1.15
C ALA A 197 -13.36 -7.53 1.01
N THR A 198 -13.48 -6.99 -0.20
CA THR A 198 -14.13 -5.69 -0.41
C THR A 198 -15.62 -5.68 -0.08
N PHE A 199 -16.27 -6.85 -0.11
CA PHE A 199 -17.69 -6.95 0.27
C PHE A 199 -17.93 -6.79 1.77
N LEU A 200 -16.90 -6.95 2.62
CA LEU A 200 -16.99 -6.67 4.05
C LEU A 200 -17.03 -5.16 4.34
N ILE A 201 -16.58 -4.33 3.39
CA ILE A 201 -16.55 -2.88 3.55
C ILE A 201 -17.93 -2.32 3.20
N PRO A 202 -18.48 -1.38 4.00
CA PRO A 202 -19.76 -0.75 3.71
C PRO A 202 -19.73 -0.01 2.37
N ASN A 203 -20.85 -0.03 1.65
CA ASN A 203 -20.96 0.57 0.32
C ASN A 203 -21.31 2.06 0.41
N VAL A 204 -20.44 2.86 1.00
CA VAL A 204 -20.59 4.29 1.27
C VAL A 204 -19.74 5.08 0.27
N LEU A 205 -20.15 6.32 -0.04
CA LEU A 205 -19.35 7.24 -0.85
C LEU A 205 -18.09 7.66 -0.08
N GLN A 206 -16.99 7.88 -0.81
CA GLN A 206 -15.75 8.33 -0.18
C GLN A 206 -15.85 9.75 0.41
N THR A 207 -16.85 10.50 0.01
CA THR A 207 -17.14 11.85 0.55
C THR A 207 -18.02 11.82 1.81
N GLU A 208 -18.70 10.71 2.09
CA GLU A 208 -19.58 10.56 3.26
C GLU A 208 -18.81 9.99 4.46
N ASN A 209 -19.29 10.30 5.67
CA ASN A 209 -18.77 9.70 6.89
C ASN A 209 -19.23 8.24 6.98
N MET A 210 -18.32 7.34 7.35
CA MET A 210 -18.63 5.92 7.54
C MET A 210 -19.38 5.67 8.85
N ILE A 211 -19.06 6.42 9.89
CA ILE A 211 -19.61 6.32 11.24
C ILE A 211 -20.07 7.72 11.65
N ASP A 212 -21.28 7.81 12.15
CA ASP A 212 -21.81 9.02 12.75
C ASP A 212 -21.43 9.02 14.24
N TRP A 213 -20.26 9.55 14.53
CA TRP A 213 -19.70 9.57 15.88
C TRP A 213 -20.54 10.38 16.88
N GLU A 214 -21.29 11.39 16.41
CA GLU A 214 -22.21 12.15 17.28
C GLU A 214 -23.31 11.24 17.84
N LYS A 215 -23.91 10.40 16.98
CA LYS A 215 -24.90 9.42 17.43
C LYS A 215 -24.29 8.38 18.36
N GLU A 216 -23.11 7.86 18.05
CA GLU A 216 -22.43 6.88 18.89
C GLU A 216 -22.10 7.47 20.28
N GLN A 217 -21.60 8.69 20.36
CA GLN A 217 -21.34 9.37 21.62
C GLN A 217 -22.63 9.59 22.41
N TRP A 218 -23.72 9.97 21.75
CA TRP A 218 -25.00 10.13 22.38
C TRP A 218 -25.54 8.80 22.97
N TYR A 219 -25.40 7.68 22.27
CA TYR A 219 -25.80 6.35 22.79
C TYR A 219 -24.94 5.92 23.99
N VAL A 220 -23.64 6.20 23.96
CA VAL A 220 -22.73 5.89 25.07
C VAL A 220 -23.07 6.72 26.28
N SER A 221 -23.28 8.02 26.12
CA SER A 221 -23.69 8.95 27.20
C SER A 221 -25.02 8.53 27.85
N GLN A 222 -26.03 8.17 27.04
CA GLN A 222 -27.31 7.66 27.58
C GLN A 222 -27.15 6.35 28.36
N ARG A 223 -26.27 5.46 27.90
CA ARG A 223 -26.04 4.18 28.58
C ARG A 223 -25.35 4.36 29.92
N ASP A 224 -24.40 5.29 29.98
CA ASP A 224 -23.58 5.54 31.16
C ASP A 224 -24.25 6.54 32.15
N GLY A 225 -25.43 7.10 31.81
CA GLY A 225 -26.21 8.01 32.63
C GLY A 225 -25.67 9.44 32.72
N GLU A 226 -24.74 9.80 31.85
CA GLU A 226 -24.21 11.15 31.70
C GLU A 226 -25.08 11.92 30.69
N GLU A 227 -25.47 13.16 31.03
CA GLU A 227 -26.15 14.04 30.06
C GLU A 227 -25.17 14.33 28.86
N PRO A 228 -25.63 14.20 27.62
CA PRO A 228 -24.79 14.53 26.47
C PRO A 228 -24.39 15.99 26.54
N LEU A 229 -23.08 16.25 26.45
CA LEU A 229 -22.55 17.59 26.35
C LEU A 229 -23.21 18.31 25.16
N SER A 230 -23.83 19.46 25.42
CA SER A 230 -24.39 20.27 24.35
C SER A 230 -23.25 20.86 23.48
N GLU A 231 -23.56 21.24 22.23
CA GLU A 231 -22.58 21.88 21.35
C GLU A 231 -21.94 23.13 22.00
N GLU A 232 -22.69 23.84 22.85
CA GLU A 232 -22.20 24.99 23.64
C GLU A 232 -21.17 24.58 24.70
N ASP A 233 -21.30 23.39 25.29
CA ASP A 233 -20.33 22.90 26.29
C ASP A 233 -19.02 22.46 25.65
N VAL A 234 -19.06 21.92 24.43
CA VAL A 234 -17.87 21.54 23.66
C VAL A 234 -17.12 22.80 23.18
N GLU A 235 -17.81 23.83 22.76
CA GLU A 235 -17.24 25.09 22.33
C GLU A 235 -16.61 25.87 23.50
N ASN A 236 -17.25 25.86 24.66
CA ASN A 236 -16.72 26.48 25.87
C ASN A 236 -15.47 25.76 26.41
N ASN A 237 -15.45 24.43 26.42
CA ASN A 237 -14.27 23.66 26.84
C ASN A 237 -13.07 23.89 25.93
N ASN A 238 -13.27 24.01 24.61
CA ASN A 238 -12.20 24.35 23.65
C ASN A 238 -11.72 25.80 23.84
N ALA A 239 -12.59 26.73 24.22
CA ALA A 239 -12.23 28.13 24.47
C ALA A 239 -11.44 28.34 25.80
N ASP A 240 -11.67 27.46 26.78
CA ASP A 240 -10.94 27.50 28.05
C ASP A 240 -9.54 26.83 27.93
N ASP A 241 -9.40 25.78 27.11
CA ASP A 241 -8.10 25.14 26.85
C ASP A 241 -7.17 26.06 26.07
N ASP A 242 -7.70 26.87 25.15
CA ASP A 242 -6.95 27.90 24.45
C ASP A 242 -6.51 29.10 25.36
N ARG A 243 -7.22 29.35 26.45
CA ARG A 243 -6.85 30.40 27.42
C ARG A 243 -5.76 29.95 28.37
N ASP A 244 -5.80 28.70 28.82
CA ASP A 244 -4.81 28.15 29.75
C ASP A 244 -3.46 27.85 29.04
N GLY A 245 -3.49 27.51 27.74
CA GLY A 245 -2.31 27.36 26.90
C GLY A 245 -1.57 28.68 26.59
N GLY A 246 -2.23 29.82 26.72
CA GLY A 246 -1.67 31.15 26.45
C GLY A 246 -0.80 31.72 27.59
N ASP A 247 -1.12 31.39 28.85
CA ASP A 247 -0.46 31.99 30.00
C ASP A 247 0.84 31.28 30.41
N SER A 248 1.01 30.00 30.05
CA SER A 248 2.23 29.23 30.35
C SER A 248 3.42 29.56 29.43
N ARG A 249 3.22 30.34 28.35
CA ARG A 249 4.27 30.67 27.38
C ARG A 249 5.02 32.00 27.67
N ILE A 250 4.56 32.80 28.61
CA ILE A 250 5.15 34.11 28.89
C ILE A 250 6.17 34.08 30.03
N GLU A 251 6.17 33.07 30.90
CA GLU A 251 7.12 32.99 32.04
C GLU A 251 8.47 32.33 31.74
N SER A 252 8.70 31.72 30.57
CA SER A 252 9.98 31.04 30.28
C SER A 252 11.03 31.89 29.56
N HIS A 253 10.83 33.23 29.40
CA HIS A 253 11.79 34.12 28.76
C HIS A 253 12.44 35.19 29.68
N LEU A 254 12.27 35.08 31.01
CA LEU A 254 12.91 35.98 32.00
C LEU A 254 13.54 35.20 33.17
N LEU A 255 14.54 34.32 32.88
CA LEU A 255 15.60 33.97 33.85
C LEU A 255 16.84 33.49 33.07
#